data_4c56b7d5351e743199992b14e70ea820
#
_entry.id   4c56b7d5351e743199992b14e70ea820
#
_cell.length_a   1.000
_cell.length_b   1.000
_cell.length_c   1.000
_cell.angle_alpha   90.00
_cell.angle_beta   90.00
_cell.angle_gamma   90.00
#
_symmetry.space_group_name_H-M   'P 1'
#
loop_
_entity.id
_entity.type
_entity.pdbx_description
1 polymer ?
#
loop_
_entity_poly.entity_id
_entity_poly.type
_entity_poly.pdbx_seq_one_letter_code
_entity_poly.pdbx_strand_id
1 'polypeptide(L)'
;MPRVTTSNDDDDNGLVDCECCGDTTDESDITRYEGERLCPNCFENRTNEDDESNERHESINDHDYKPTALFHNDNGKASRSQAILNSFPRMYVGIEVETESTNGASLGSNAEYVVDNTDGLIYIKQDGSINHGFEMVSHPMTLSYAQNHLDGLWRSFAHLRKNGFRAWQTSTCGLHIHISRNAFLNDKHQQKFLYFVYGPASETIKKFAGRDSHWSKFDKDSFVGYTYYRDENGNDQYVVPSLMEVVKGITKSGASVSSQANERYLAVNRNNRHTLELRFFRPSLRPDTVLACIEFTYCLWAYTEQVTANQALKYGALTDFEQFAIYARANRATYPKLVAHLAYRKVSADPDEPQPVLLGEE
;
A
#
# COMPACT_ATOMS: atom_id res chain seq x y z
N MET A 1 -37.39 24.07 -47.53
CA MET A 1 -36.14 23.31 -47.51
C MET A 1 -35.64 23.31 -46.06
N PRO A 2 -35.68 22.20 -45.35
CA PRO A 2 -35.11 22.13 -44.01
C PRO A 2 -33.61 21.91 -44.08
N ARG A 3 -32.87 22.63 -43.22
CA ARG A 3 -31.44 22.47 -43.03
C ARG A 3 -31.13 21.11 -42.41
N VAL A 4 -30.26 20.35 -43.01
CA VAL A 4 -29.64 19.17 -42.44
C VAL A 4 -28.58 19.65 -41.44
N THR A 5 -28.76 19.38 -40.18
CA THR A 5 -27.72 19.47 -39.19
C THR A 5 -26.97 18.16 -39.17
N THR A 6 -25.73 18.18 -39.60
CA THR A 6 -24.77 17.10 -39.45
C THR A 6 -24.44 17.01 -37.95
N SER A 7 -24.88 15.96 -37.32
CA SER A 7 -24.33 15.53 -36.02
C SER A 7 -22.90 15.07 -36.25
N ASN A 8 -21.96 15.68 -35.51
CA ASN A 8 -20.62 15.15 -35.38
C ASN A 8 -20.75 13.81 -34.66
N ASP A 9 -20.42 12.75 -35.36
CA ASP A 9 -20.15 11.47 -34.75
C ASP A 9 -18.89 11.64 -33.89
N ASP A 10 -19.09 11.65 -32.57
CA ASP A 10 -18.02 11.46 -31.62
C ASP A 10 -17.43 10.06 -31.91
N ASP A 11 -16.15 10.00 -32.20
CA ASP A 11 -15.39 8.75 -32.31
C ASP A 11 -15.46 8.05 -30.93
N ASP A 12 -16.47 7.22 -30.77
CA ASP A 12 -16.53 6.23 -29.69
C ASP A 12 -15.44 5.20 -30.03
N ASN A 13 -14.29 5.31 -29.35
CA ASN A 13 -13.10 4.50 -29.61
C ASN A 13 -13.31 3.00 -29.31
N GLY A 14 -14.54 2.55 -29.03
CA GLY A 14 -14.83 1.16 -28.72
C GLY A 14 -14.10 0.62 -27.49
N LEU A 15 -13.62 1.52 -26.62
CA LEU A 15 -12.92 1.17 -25.39
C LEU A 15 -13.86 1.31 -24.20
N VAL A 16 -13.90 0.29 -23.34
CA VAL A 16 -14.70 0.25 -22.11
C VAL A 16 -13.88 -0.21 -20.93
N ASP A 17 -14.27 0.24 -19.75
CA ASP A 17 -13.61 -0.16 -18.51
C ASP A 17 -14.17 -1.48 -17.99
N CYS A 18 -13.27 -2.38 -17.59
CA CYS A 18 -13.62 -3.59 -16.87
C CYS A 18 -14.17 -3.24 -15.48
N GLU A 19 -15.36 -3.73 -15.16
CA GLU A 19 -16.02 -3.46 -13.87
C GLU A 19 -15.32 -4.13 -12.68
N CYS A 20 -14.41 -5.08 -12.94
CA CYS A 20 -13.64 -5.78 -11.93
C CYS A 20 -12.30 -5.10 -11.62
N CYS A 21 -11.40 -4.95 -12.61
CA CYS A 21 -10.07 -4.37 -12.41
C CYS A 21 -10.01 -2.88 -12.75
N GLY A 22 -11.00 -2.36 -13.49
CA GLY A 22 -11.03 -0.99 -13.99
C GLY A 22 -10.07 -0.73 -15.16
N ASP A 23 -9.43 -1.75 -15.72
CA ASP A 23 -8.61 -1.60 -16.91
C ASP A 23 -9.49 -1.36 -18.13
N THR A 24 -9.07 -0.40 -18.97
CA THR A 24 -9.75 -0.10 -20.22
C THR A 24 -9.34 -1.12 -21.27
N THR A 25 -10.31 -1.73 -21.93
CA THR A 25 -10.11 -2.72 -22.99
C THR A 25 -11.09 -2.48 -24.15
N ASP A 26 -10.86 -3.12 -25.27
CA ASP A 26 -11.78 -3.05 -26.41
C ASP A 26 -13.14 -3.64 -26.02
N GLU A 27 -14.24 -2.99 -26.43
CA GLU A 27 -15.59 -3.50 -26.13
C GLU A 27 -15.84 -4.90 -26.70
N SER A 28 -15.17 -5.23 -27.80
CA SER A 28 -15.24 -6.56 -28.42
C SER A 28 -14.62 -7.66 -27.55
N ASP A 29 -13.71 -7.32 -26.63
CA ASP A 29 -13.01 -8.23 -25.72
C ASP A 29 -13.73 -8.34 -24.36
N ILE A 30 -14.73 -7.50 -24.11
CA ILE A 30 -15.50 -7.54 -22.86
C ILE A 30 -16.49 -8.69 -22.88
N THR A 31 -16.44 -9.49 -21.82
CA THR A 31 -17.43 -10.55 -21.56
C THR A 31 -18.33 -10.15 -20.40
N ARG A 32 -19.65 -10.33 -20.56
CA ARG A 32 -20.60 -10.17 -19.44
C ARG A 32 -20.71 -11.47 -18.66
N TYR A 33 -20.36 -11.41 -17.38
CA TYR A 33 -20.45 -12.54 -16.46
C TYR A 33 -21.12 -12.09 -15.16
N GLU A 34 -22.14 -12.81 -14.71
CA GLU A 34 -22.96 -12.45 -13.54
C GLU A 34 -23.48 -10.99 -13.52
N GLY A 35 -23.65 -10.39 -14.69
CA GLY A 35 -24.16 -9.03 -14.86
C GLY A 35 -23.07 -7.94 -14.91
N GLU A 36 -21.81 -8.28 -14.68
CA GLU A 36 -20.66 -7.39 -14.77
C GLU A 36 -19.93 -7.51 -16.12
N ARG A 37 -19.32 -6.42 -16.58
CA ARG A 37 -18.50 -6.39 -17.80
C ARG A 37 -17.05 -6.63 -17.39
N LEU A 38 -16.49 -7.75 -17.83
CA LEU A 38 -15.16 -8.19 -17.46
C LEU A 38 -14.23 -8.20 -18.67
N CYS A 39 -13.00 -7.72 -18.49
CA CYS A 39 -11.94 -7.95 -19.46
C CYS A 39 -11.56 -9.45 -19.51
N PRO A 40 -10.87 -9.93 -20.56
CA PRO A 40 -10.55 -11.35 -20.70
C PRO A 40 -9.86 -11.95 -19.47
N ASN A 41 -8.91 -11.24 -18.90
CA ASN A 41 -8.17 -11.69 -17.71
C ASN A 41 -9.07 -11.81 -16.47
N CYS A 42 -9.98 -10.87 -16.24
CA CYS A 42 -10.91 -10.93 -15.11
C CYS A 42 -11.99 -11.99 -15.34
N PHE A 43 -12.41 -12.20 -16.58
CA PHE A 43 -13.36 -13.25 -16.94
C PHE A 43 -12.74 -14.64 -16.75
N GLU A 44 -11.52 -14.85 -17.25
CA GLU A 44 -10.78 -16.10 -17.09
C GLU A 44 -10.54 -16.42 -15.61
N ASN A 45 -10.12 -15.43 -14.81
CA ASN A 45 -9.93 -15.63 -13.39
C ASN A 45 -11.23 -16.00 -12.66
N ARG A 46 -12.38 -15.43 -13.04
CA ARG A 46 -13.66 -15.76 -12.41
C ARG A 46 -14.21 -17.12 -12.83
N THR A 47 -14.07 -17.49 -14.10
CA THR A 47 -14.52 -18.81 -14.58
C THR A 47 -13.65 -19.93 -14.05
N ASN A 48 -12.35 -19.70 -13.84
CA ASN A 48 -11.46 -20.67 -13.22
C ASN A 48 -11.76 -20.86 -11.71
N GLU A 49 -12.34 -19.86 -11.03
CA GLU A 49 -12.82 -20.00 -9.64
C GLU A 49 -14.11 -20.85 -9.53
N ASP A 50 -14.94 -20.87 -10.59
CA ASP A 50 -16.20 -21.62 -10.59
C ASP A 50 -16.02 -23.08 -11.05
N ASP A 51 -14.92 -23.41 -11.74
CA ASP A 51 -14.54 -24.76 -12.12
C ASP A 51 -13.83 -25.49 -10.94
N GLU A 52 -14.55 -25.70 -9.84
CA GLU A 52 -14.15 -26.57 -8.72
C GLU A 52 -14.09 -28.05 -9.13
N SER A 53 -13.50 -28.39 -10.23
CA SER A 53 -13.25 -29.78 -10.61
C SER A 53 -11.77 -30.12 -10.61
N ASN A 54 -11.26 -30.57 -9.45
CA ASN A 54 -10.16 -31.54 -9.32
C ASN A 54 -8.78 -31.22 -9.92
N GLU A 55 -8.38 -30.00 -10.18
CA GLU A 55 -7.00 -29.66 -10.42
C GLU A 55 -6.38 -29.13 -9.12
N ARG A 56 -5.31 -29.78 -8.66
CA ARG A 56 -4.47 -29.30 -7.57
C ARG A 56 -3.95 -27.93 -8.03
N HIS A 57 -4.58 -26.85 -7.56
CA HIS A 57 -4.06 -25.52 -7.75
C HIS A 57 -2.63 -25.49 -7.22
N GLU A 58 -1.66 -25.15 -8.06
CA GLU A 58 -0.34 -24.87 -7.57
C GLU A 58 -0.48 -23.74 -6.56
N SER A 59 -0.09 -23.99 -5.31
CA SER A 59 -0.23 -23.05 -4.20
C SER A 59 0.57 -21.75 -4.40
N ILE A 60 1.42 -21.72 -5.44
CA ILE A 60 2.26 -20.59 -5.82
C ILE A 60 1.90 -20.19 -7.25
N ASN A 61 1.30 -19.03 -7.40
CA ASN A 61 0.91 -18.46 -8.68
C ASN A 61 2.09 -17.75 -9.37
N ASP A 62 1.96 -17.51 -10.65
CA ASP A 62 2.90 -16.72 -11.41
C ASP A 62 3.00 -15.27 -10.90
N HIS A 63 4.11 -14.60 -11.23
CA HIS A 63 4.37 -13.21 -10.81
C HIS A 63 3.24 -12.23 -11.18
N ASP A 64 2.63 -12.41 -12.33
CA ASP A 64 1.60 -11.52 -12.85
C ASP A 64 0.18 -11.87 -12.40
N TYR A 65 0.01 -12.93 -11.60
CA TYR A 65 -1.31 -13.31 -11.08
C TYR A 65 -1.92 -12.20 -10.23
N LYS A 66 -3.15 -11.83 -10.55
CA LYS A 66 -3.93 -10.80 -9.85
C LYS A 66 -5.38 -11.29 -9.72
N PRO A 67 -5.73 -11.95 -8.62
CA PRO A 67 -7.11 -12.42 -8.42
C PRO A 67 -8.05 -11.22 -8.24
N THR A 68 -9.33 -11.47 -8.49
CA THR A 68 -10.39 -10.52 -8.15
C THR A 68 -10.29 -10.13 -6.68
N ALA A 69 -10.31 -8.83 -6.39
CA ALA A 69 -10.13 -8.33 -5.04
C ALA A 69 -11.30 -8.72 -4.11
N LEU A 70 -10.98 -9.35 -2.99
CA LEU A 70 -11.92 -9.64 -1.90
C LEU A 70 -11.70 -8.61 -0.79
N PHE A 71 -12.69 -7.76 -0.53
CA PHE A 71 -12.57 -6.70 0.47
C PHE A 71 -12.96 -7.22 1.86
N HIS A 72 -12.00 -7.33 2.74
CA HIS A 72 -12.18 -7.80 4.11
C HIS A 72 -12.52 -6.62 5.05
N ASN A 73 -13.73 -6.68 5.62
CA ASN A 73 -14.32 -5.60 6.40
C ASN A 73 -14.30 -5.86 7.90
N ASP A 74 -14.67 -4.85 8.68
CA ASP A 74 -14.67 -4.84 10.15
C ASP A 74 -15.49 -5.96 10.79
N ASN A 75 -16.45 -6.52 10.07
CA ASN A 75 -17.28 -7.64 10.53
C ASN A 75 -16.67 -9.02 10.25
N GLY A 76 -15.42 -9.08 9.80
CA GLY A 76 -14.74 -10.34 9.45
C GLY A 76 -15.20 -11.00 8.15
N LYS A 77 -16.08 -10.34 7.38
CA LYS A 77 -16.60 -10.90 6.11
C LYS A 77 -15.87 -10.31 4.92
N ALA A 78 -15.52 -11.17 3.97
CA ALA A 78 -15.06 -10.76 2.66
C ALA A 78 -16.27 -10.36 1.77
N SER A 79 -16.05 -9.39 0.89
CA SER A 79 -17.06 -8.95 -0.09
C SER A 79 -16.38 -8.67 -1.43
N ARG A 80 -16.96 -9.20 -2.51
CA ARG A 80 -16.53 -8.93 -3.89
C ARG A 80 -17.07 -7.60 -4.43
N SER A 81 -17.91 -6.89 -3.69
CA SER A 81 -18.65 -5.75 -4.21
C SER A 81 -17.80 -4.50 -4.40
N GLN A 82 -17.57 -4.11 -5.64
CA GLN A 82 -17.04 -2.82 -6.08
C GLN A 82 -17.89 -1.63 -5.55
N ALA A 83 -19.18 -1.85 -5.24
CA ALA A 83 -20.05 -0.83 -4.66
C ALA A 83 -19.50 -0.30 -3.31
N ILE A 84 -18.70 -1.10 -2.60
CA ILE A 84 -18.00 -0.68 -1.38
C ILE A 84 -16.92 0.36 -1.69
N LEU A 85 -16.24 0.26 -2.84
CA LEU A 85 -15.22 1.23 -3.26
C LEU A 85 -15.82 2.58 -3.65
N ASN A 86 -17.06 2.60 -4.14
CA ASN A 86 -17.69 3.79 -4.70
C ASN A 86 -18.54 4.57 -3.69
N SER A 87 -18.88 3.97 -2.54
CA SER A 87 -19.87 4.59 -1.64
C SER A 87 -19.29 5.50 -0.57
N PHE A 88 -18.01 5.37 -0.18
CA PHE A 88 -17.29 6.29 0.73
C PHE A 88 -15.77 6.02 0.63
N PRO A 89 -14.92 7.04 0.88
CA PRO A 89 -13.47 6.87 0.95
C PRO A 89 -13.09 6.05 2.18
N ARG A 90 -13.31 4.74 2.15
CA ARG A 90 -12.75 3.85 3.15
C ARG A 90 -11.32 3.53 2.76
N MET A 91 -10.44 3.66 3.72
CA MET A 91 -9.08 3.22 3.55
C MET A 91 -9.02 1.70 3.68
N TYR A 92 -8.50 1.07 2.64
CA TYR A 92 -8.08 -0.33 2.68
C TYR A 92 -6.57 -0.40 2.54
N VAL A 93 -5.99 -1.39 3.18
CA VAL A 93 -4.59 -1.77 2.98
C VAL A 93 -4.51 -3.19 2.45
N GLY A 94 -3.50 -3.44 1.61
CA GLY A 94 -3.00 -4.76 1.29
C GLY A 94 -1.56 -4.89 1.79
N ILE A 95 -1.10 -6.09 2.06
CA ILE A 95 0.30 -6.35 2.41
C ILE A 95 0.91 -7.35 1.44
N GLU A 96 2.18 -7.15 1.13
CA GLU A 96 3.03 -8.11 0.46
C GLU A 96 4.18 -8.45 1.42
N VAL A 97 4.34 -9.72 1.75
CA VAL A 97 5.38 -10.20 2.66
C VAL A 97 6.24 -11.22 1.92
N GLU A 98 7.45 -10.82 1.59
CA GLU A 98 8.42 -11.67 0.93
C GLU A 98 9.17 -12.53 1.97
N THR A 99 9.43 -13.78 1.62
CA THR A 99 10.10 -14.74 2.51
C THR A 99 10.98 -15.69 1.72
N GLU A 100 12.08 -16.12 2.34
CA GLU A 100 13.06 -17.07 1.79
C GLU A 100 13.22 -18.29 2.69
N SER A 101 13.37 -19.47 2.09
CA SER A 101 13.78 -20.68 2.79
C SER A 101 15.31 -20.71 2.95
N THR A 102 15.78 -20.92 4.17
CA THR A 102 17.22 -20.98 4.49
C THR A 102 17.78 -22.40 4.53
N ASN A 103 16.94 -23.41 4.42
CA ASN A 103 17.30 -24.83 4.55
C ASN A 103 16.79 -25.69 3.39
N GLY A 104 16.33 -25.09 2.30
CA GLY A 104 15.78 -25.80 1.14
C GLY A 104 14.42 -26.45 1.40
N ALA A 105 13.64 -25.95 2.36
CA ALA A 105 12.29 -26.45 2.61
C ALA A 105 11.41 -26.31 1.36
N SER A 106 10.47 -27.24 1.20
CA SER A 106 9.51 -27.25 0.09
C SER A 106 8.72 -25.94 0.06
N LEU A 107 8.78 -25.23 -1.06
CA LEU A 107 8.01 -23.99 -1.25
C LEU A 107 6.52 -24.32 -1.35
N GLY A 108 6.14 -25.28 -2.19
CA GLY A 108 4.74 -25.63 -2.45
C GLY A 108 3.97 -26.02 -1.20
N SER A 109 4.46 -26.97 -0.39
CA SER A 109 3.75 -27.40 0.82
C SER A 109 3.65 -26.32 1.89
N ASN A 110 4.62 -25.40 1.97
CA ASN A 110 4.55 -24.27 2.89
C ASN A 110 3.63 -23.16 2.38
N ALA A 111 3.57 -22.93 1.08
CA ALA A 111 2.62 -22.03 0.44
C ALA A 111 1.18 -22.54 0.61
N GLU A 112 0.92 -23.82 0.36
CA GLU A 112 -0.37 -24.49 0.59
C GLU A 112 -0.83 -24.30 2.03
N TYR A 113 0.06 -24.54 3.00
CA TYR A 113 -0.27 -24.30 4.41
C TYR A 113 -0.72 -22.85 4.67
N VAL A 114 -0.05 -21.85 4.07
CA VAL A 114 -0.43 -20.44 4.23
C VAL A 114 -1.83 -20.18 3.66
N VAL A 115 -2.07 -20.63 2.43
CA VAL A 115 -3.37 -20.44 1.75
C VAL A 115 -4.49 -21.08 2.55
N ASP A 116 -4.34 -22.34 2.95
CA ASP A 116 -5.35 -23.11 3.70
C ASP A 116 -5.70 -22.51 5.08
N ASN A 117 -4.76 -21.79 5.69
CA ASN A 117 -4.96 -21.23 7.04
C ASN A 117 -5.39 -19.76 7.05
N THR A 118 -5.59 -19.12 5.90
CA THR A 118 -5.86 -17.67 5.82
C THR A 118 -7.22 -17.33 5.24
N ASP A 119 -8.12 -18.31 5.09
CA ASP A 119 -9.53 -18.13 4.70
C ASP A 119 -9.70 -17.20 3.46
N GLY A 120 -8.90 -17.45 2.42
CA GLY A 120 -8.91 -16.66 1.19
C GLY A 120 -8.38 -15.22 1.32
N LEU A 121 -7.78 -14.86 2.45
CA LEU A 121 -7.14 -13.55 2.59
C LEU A 121 -5.82 -13.45 1.82
N ILE A 122 -5.04 -14.52 1.81
CA ILE A 122 -3.69 -14.56 1.23
C ILE A 122 -3.66 -15.45 0.01
N TYR A 123 -3.05 -14.96 -1.05
CA TYR A 123 -2.58 -15.75 -2.17
C TYR A 123 -1.06 -15.63 -2.28
N ILE A 124 -0.45 -16.62 -2.89
CA ILE A 124 1.03 -16.71 -2.99
C ILE A 124 1.46 -16.50 -4.43
N LYS A 125 2.54 -15.75 -4.62
CA LYS A 125 3.13 -15.48 -5.92
C LYS A 125 4.61 -15.82 -5.95
N GLN A 126 5.10 -16.15 -7.13
CA GLN A 126 6.52 -16.16 -7.43
C GLN A 126 7.03 -14.71 -7.53
N ASP A 127 8.22 -14.46 -7.01
CA ASP A 127 8.98 -13.25 -7.28
C ASP A 127 10.42 -13.63 -7.64
N GLY A 128 10.85 -13.30 -8.86
CA GLY A 128 12.18 -13.61 -9.38
C GLY A 128 13.32 -12.86 -8.66
N SER A 129 13.01 -11.87 -7.82
CA SER A 129 13.99 -11.18 -6.99
C SER A 129 14.28 -11.90 -5.69
N ILE A 130 13.44 -12.87 -5.28
CA ILE A 130 13.56 -13.63 -4.04
C ILE A 130 14.38 -14.89 -4.27
N ASN A 131 15.38 -15.13 -3.42
CA ASN A 131 16.17 -16.37 -3.48
C ASN A 131 15.40 -17.51 -2.80
N HIS A 132 15.01 -18.52 -3.57
CA HIS A 132 14.30 -19.72 -3.07
C HIS A 132 13.20 -19.40 -2.03
N GLY A 133 12.19 -18.64 -2.46
CA GLY A 133 11.13 -18.17 -1.59
C GLY A 133 9.86 -17.86 -2.37
N PHE A 134 8.95 -17.16 -1.71
CA PHE A 134 7.70 -16.69 -2.30
C PHE A 134 7.21 -15.42 -1.63
N GLU A 135 6.31 -14.74 -2.30
CA GLU A 135 5.60 -13.56 -1.83
C GLU A 135 4.20 -13.93 -1.38
N MET A 136 3.85 -13.57 -0.14
CA MET A 136 2.49 -13.64 0.40
C MET A 136 1.78 -12.32 0.15
N VAL A 137 0.74 -12.32 -0.67
CA VAL A 137 -0.02 -11.11 -1.01
C VAL A 137 -1.41 -11.20 -0.40
N SER A 138 -1.82 -10.16 0.31
CA SER A 138 -3.17 -10.12 0.88
C SER A 138 -4.16 -9.43 -0.05
N HIS A 139 -5.39 -9.88 0.02
CA HIS A 139 -6.53 -9.08 -0.40
C HIS A 139 -6.68 -7.81 0.45
N PRO A 140 -7.39 -6.77 -0.05
CA PRO A 140 -7.58 -5.53 0.70
C PRO A 140 -8.34 -5.74 2.01
N MET A 141 -7.87 -5.10 3.09
CA MET A 141 -8.50 -5.21 4.41
C MET A 141 -8.56 -3.86 5.13
N THR A 142 -9.54 -3.70 6.01
CA THR A 142 -9.62 -2.55 6.92
C THR A 142 -8.65 -2.71 8.10
N LEU A 143 -8.38 -1.61 8.81
CA LEU A 143 -7.57 -1.65 10.05
C LEU A 143 -8.18 -2.59 11.09
N SER A 144 -9.49 -2.50 11.29
CA SER A 144 -10.20 -3.35 12.26
C SER A 144 -10.08 -4.83 11.90
N TYR A 145 -10.18 -5.16 10.60
CA TYR A 145 -9.94 -6.53 10.14
C TYR A 145 -8.50 -6.98 10.46
N ALA A 146 -7.52 -6.16 10.11
CA ALA A 146 -6.11 -6.46 10.36
C ALA A 146 -5.80 -6.67 11.86
N GLN A 147 -6.47 -5.93 12.74
CA GLN A 147 -6.27 -6.03 14.19
C GLN A 147 -6.94 -7.25 14.81
N ASN A 148 -8.04 -7.76 14.24
CA ASN A 148 -8.89 -8.73 14.90
C ASN A 148 -9.07 -10.08 14.19
N HIS A 149 -8.63 -10.20 12.90
CA HIS A 149 -8.95 -11.37 12.07
C HIS A 149 -7.74 -11.99 11.36
N LEU A 150 -6.51 -11.69 11.77
CA LEU A 150 -5.29 -12.23 11.14
C LEU A 150 -4.69 -13.44 11.86
N ASP A 151 -5.43 -14.13 12.73
CA ASP A 151 -4.91 -15.28 13.50
C ASP A 151 -4.39 -16.40 12.58
N GLY A 152 -5.05 -16.65 11.44
CA GLY A 152 -4.60 -17.61 10.45
C GLY A 152 -3.25 -17.23 9.86
N LEU A 153 -3.07 -15.97 9.50
CA LEU A 153 -1.79 -15.46 8.99
C LEU A 153 -0.69 -15.53 10.07
N TRP A 154 -1.03 -15.24 11.32
CA TRP A 154 -0.05 -15.33 12.41
C TRP A 154 0.39 -16.76 12.70
N ARG A 155 -0.51 -17.74 12.60
CA ARG A 155 -0.17 -19.17 12.64
C ARG A 155 0.72 -19.55 11.46
N SER A 156 0.43 -19.07 10.27
CA SER A 156 1.23 -19.29 9.07
C SER A 156 2.64 -18.72 9.21
N PHE A 157 2.81 -17.54 9.77
CA PHE A 157 4.13 -16.98 10.07
C PHE A 157 4.92 -17.83 11.07
N ALA A 158 4.26 -18.36 12.10
CA ALA A 158 4.90 -19.25 13.05
C ALA A 158 5.33 -20.57 12.40
N HIS A 159 4.47 -21.14 11.54
CA HIS A 159 4.78 -22.33 10.75
C HIS A 159 5.99 -22.11 9.82
N LEU A 160 5.99 -21.04 9.05
CA LEU A 160 7.08 -20.68 8.16
C LEU A 160 8.43 -20.57 8.90
N ARG A 161 8.45 -19.84 10.03
CA ARG A 161 9.67 -19.74 10.86
C ARG A 161 10.15 -21.10 11.36
N LYS A 162 9.23 -21.98 11.77
CA LYS A 162 9.56 -23.33 12.22
C LYS A 162 10.16 -24.19 11.10
N ASN A 163 9.73 -23.97 9.87
CA ASN A 163 10.20 -24.68 8.68
C ASN A 163 11.43 -23.99 8.00
N GLY A 164 12.09 -23.06 8.68
CA GLY A 164 13.33 -22.46 8.19
C GLY A 164 13.13 -21.30 7.22
N PHE A 165 11.91 -20.74 7.10
CA PHE A 165 11.70 -19.52 6.35
C PHE A 165 12.06 -18.29 7.17
N ARG A 166 12.59 -17.28 6.48
CA ARG A 166 12.93 -15.97 7.02
C ARG A 166 12.46 -14.88 6.08
N ALA A 167 12.01 -13.78 6.65
CA ALA A 167 11.85 -12.53 5.94
C ALA A 167 12.97 -11.57 6.33
N TRP A 168 13.33 -11.55 7.61
CA TRP A 168 14.41 -10.73 8.13
C TRP A 168 15.79 -11.38 7.92
N GLN A 169 16.82 -10.54 7.76
CA GLN A 169 18.21 -10.91 7.43
C GLN A 169 18.37 -11.57 6.06
N THR A 170 17.46 -11.26 5.16
CA THR A 170 17.57 -11.52 3.73
C THR A 170 18.04 -10.26 3.01
N SER A 171 18.65 -10.40 1.85
CA SER A 171 19.08 -9.26 1.03
C SER A 171 18.00 -8.80 0.06
N THR A 172 17.00 -9.61 -0.19
CA THR A 172 16.00 -9.43 -1.24
C THR A 172 14.62 -9.14 -0.70
N CYS A 173 14.21 -9.79 0.40
CA CYS A 173 12.86 -9.68 0.94
C CYS A 173 12.47 -8.26 1.39
N GLY A 174 11.19 -7.95 1.24
CA GLY A 174 10.53 -6.72 1.67
C GLY A 174 9.23 -6.98 2.42
N LEU A 175 8.73 -5.96 3.07
CA LEU A 175 7.34 -5.81 3.48
C LEU A 175 6.81 -4.56 2.78
N HIS A 176 5.84 -4.76 1.89
CA HIS A 176 5.19 -3.69 1.18
C HIS A 176 3.76 -3.53 1.71
N ILE A 177 3.33 -2.28 1.84
CA ILE A 177 1.96 -1.97 2.27
C ILE A 177 1.32 -1.09 1.23
N HIS A 178 0.27 -1.60 0.62
CA HIS A 178 -0.57 -0.89 -0.32
C HIS A 178 -1.66 -0.12 0.43
N ILE A 179 -1.87 1.12 0.05
CA ILE A 179 -2.95 1.98 0.56
C ILE A 179 -3.81 2.44 -0.62
N SER A 180 -5.12 2.35 -0.48
CA SER A 180 -6.08 2.77 -1.50
C SER A 180 -5.89 4.24 -1.89
N ARG A 181 -5.75 4.54 -3.19
CA ARG A 181 -5.64 5.94 -3.66
C ARG A 181 -6.92 6.74 -3.41
N ASN A 182 -8.08 6.12 -3.60
CA ASN A 182 -9.38 6.76 -3.37
C ASN A 182 -9.69 7.03 -1.89
N ALA A 183 -8.87 6.56 -0.95
CA ALA A 183 -8.94 6.94 0.45
C ALA A 183 -8.46 8.37 0.70
N PHE A 184 -7.65 8.93 -0.19
CA PHE A 184 -7.22 10.31 -0.09
C PHE A 184 -8.34 11.24 -0.55
N LEU A 185 -8.73 12.20 0.30
CA LEU A 185 -9.82 13.12 0.02
C LEU A 185 -9.58 13.98 -1.23
N ASN A 186 -8.33 14.28 -1.51
CA ASN A 186 -7.89 15.11 -2.63
C ASN A 186 -6.35 15.07 -2.75
N ASP A 187 -5.85 15.66 -3.81
CA ASP A 187 -4.40 15.76 -4.10
C ASP A 187 -3.61 16.42 -2.96
N LYS A 188 -4.17 17.39 -2.29
CA LYS A 188 -3.53 18.05 -1.15
C LYS A 188 -3.29 17.10 0.01
N HIS A 189 -4.23 16.21 0.32
CA HIS A 189 -4.06 15.19 1.34
C HIS A 189 -2.92 14.23 0.94
N GLN A 190 -2.94 13.73 -0.30
CA GLN A 190 -1.87 12.87 -0.81
C GLN A 190 -0.51 13.57 -0.80
N GLN A 191 -0.45 14.85 -1.19
CA GLN A 191 0.79 15.64 -1.15
C GLN A 191 1.34 15.77 0.28
N LYS A 192 0.49 16.04 1.28
CA LYS A 192 0.92 16.09 2.69
C LYS A 192 1.49 14.75 3.16
N PHE A 193 0.81 13.65 2.81
CA PHE A 193 1.28 12.30 3.12
C PHE A 193 2.68 12.03 2.53
N LEU A 194 2.85 12.32 1.26
CA LEU A 194 4.11 12.10 0.57
C LEU A 194 5.22 13.06 1.06
N TYR A 195 4.85 14.32 1.35
CA TYR A 195 5.79 15.28 1.93
C TYR A 195 6.31 14.82 3.30
N PHE A 196 5.45 14.22 4.13
CA PHE A 196 5.88 13.66 5.39
C PHE A 196 6.88 12.50 5.19
N VAL A 197 6.63 11.60 4.23
CA VAL A 197 7.50 10.45 3.96
C VAL A 197 8.87 10.88 3.42
N TYR A 198 8.92 11.78 2.46
CA TYR A 198 10.16 12.16 1.77
C TYR A 198 10.85 13.40 2.34
N GLY A 199 10.14 14.15 3.18
CA GLY A 199 10.61 15.39 3.78
C GLY A 199 11.57 15.16 4.97
N PRO A 200 11.71 16.17 5.85
CA PRO A 200 12.62 16.10 6.99
C PRO A 200 12.39 14.94 7.96
N ALA A 201 11.15 14.39 8.03
CA ALA A 201 10.85 13.24 8.86
C ALA A 201 11.42 11.90 8.32
N SER A 202 11.91 11.86 7.09
CA SER A 202 12.34 10.64 6.39
C SER A 202 13.41 9.83 7.14
N GLU A 203 14.40 10.49 7.76
CA GLU A 203 15.44 9.80 8.50
C GLU A 203 14.91 9.07 9.74
N THR A 204 13.91 9.63 10.40
CA THR A 204 13.24 8.95 11.52
C THR A 204 12.32 7.85 11.03
N ILE A 205 11.66 8.03 9.88
CA ILE A 205 10.88 6.97 9.23
C ILE A 205 11.77 5.77 8.88
N LYS A 206 12.96 5.98 8.32
CA LYS A 206 13.94 4.91 8.06
C LYS A 206 14.31 4.15 9.34
N LYS A 207 14.55 4.86 10.44
CA LYS A 207 14.82 4.23 11.74
C LYS A 207 13.64 3.41 12.24
N PHE A 208 12.42 3.94 12.16
CA PHE A 208 11.19 3.22 12.49
C PHE A 208 11.03 1.96 11.63
N ALA A 209 11.10 2.11 10.34
CA ALA A 209 10.91 1.04 9.36
C ALA A 209 12.01 -0.03 9.41
N GLY A 210 13.24 0.37 9.77
CA GLY A 210 14.39 -0.54 9.91
C GLY A 210 14.90 -1.13 8.60
N ARG A 211 14.58 -0.52 7.46
CA ARG A 211 15.07 -0.87 6.13
C ARG A 211 15.72 0.35 5.48
N ASP A 212 16.95 0.17 5.04
CA ASP A 212 17.65 1.09 4.16
C ASP A 212 18.17 0.26 2.98
N SER A 213 17.54 0.41 1.82
CA SER A 213 17.74 -0.47 0.68
C SER A 213 17.58 0.32 -0.61
N HIS A 214 18.36 -0.05 -1.63
CA HIS A 214 18.20 0.51 -2.97
C HIS A 214 16.84 0.18 -3.61
N TRP A 215 16.10 -0.79 -3.07
CA TRP A 215 14.75 -1.15 -3.50
C TRP A 215 13.66 -0.24 -2.92
N SER A 216 14.03 0.71 -2.04
CA SER A 216 13.08 1.60 -1.35
C SER A 216 13.70 2.98 -1.07
N LYS A 217 14.18 3.64 -2.11
CA LYS A 217 14.93 4.90 -2.00
C LYS A 217 14.07 6.03 -1.45
N PHE A 218 14.58 6.70 -0.42
CA PHE A 218 14.06 7.98 0.08
C PHE A 218 14.73 9.16 -0.62
N ASP A 219 14.84 9.10 -1.92
CA ASP A 219 15.49 10.14 -2.67
C ASP A 219 14.64 11.42 -2.69
N LYS A 220 15.23 12.54 -2.32
CA LYS A 220 14.57 13.86 -2.38
C LYS A 220 14.18 14.22 -3.80
N ASP A 221 14.99 13.79 -4.78
CA ASP A 221 14.70 14.01 -6.18
C ASP A 221 13.51 13.19 -6.66
N SER A 222 13.17 12.11 -5.94
CA SER A 222 11.94 11.33 -6.17
C SER A 222 10.68 12.11 -5.84
N PHE A 223 10.77 13.11 -4.97
CA PHE A 223 9.71 14.05 -4.68
C PHE A 223 9.43 14.97 -5.87
N VAL A 224 10.42 15.22 -6.70
CA VAL A 224 10.34 16.02 -7.93
C VAL A 224 9.28 15.46 -8.89
N GLY A 225 9.09 14.15 -8.91
CA GLY A 225 8.08 13.49 -9.72
C GLY A 225 6.62 13.71 -9.28
N TYR A 226 6.33 14.48 -8.25
CA TYR A 226 4.95 14.67 -7.76
C TYR A 226 4.18 15.74 -8.47
N THR A 227 4.84 16.81 -8.83
CA THR A 227 4.23 17.88 -9.59
C THR A 227 5.06 18.13 -10.81
N TYR A 228 4.42 18.08 -11.96
CA TYR A 228 5.05 18.54 -13.20
C TYR A 228 4.15 19.59 -13.83
N TYR A 229 4.75 20.50 -14.55
CA TYR A 229 4.08 21.44 -15.42
C TYR A 229 4.88 21.60 -16.71
N ARG A 230 4.22 21.98 -17.78
CA ARG A 230 4.90 22.40 -18.99
C ARG A 230 5.25 23.86 -18.90
N ASP A 231 6.52 24.17 -19.16
CA ASP A 231 6.94 25.56 -19.26
C ASP A 231 6.45 26.20 -20.57
N GLU A 232 6.70 27.47 -20.72
CA GLU A 232 6.33 28.26 -21.93
C GLU A 232 6.98 27.73 -23.24
N ASN A 233 8.02 26.91 -23.14
CA ASN A 233 8.68 26.27 -24.25
C ASN A 233 8.16 24.85 -24.53
N GLY A 234 7.19 24.38 -23.76
CA GLY A 234 6.60 23.05 -23.89
C GLY A 234 7.40 21.93 -23.23
N ASN A 235 8.43 22.25 -22.43
CA ASN A 235 9.23 21.25 -21.72
C ASN A 235 8.59 20.89 -20.38
N ASP A 236 8.61 19.60 -20.03
CA ASP A 236 8.15 19.14 -18.73
C ASP A 236 9.13 19.57 -17.65
N GLN A 237 8.64 20.34 -16.69
CA GLN A 237 9.37 20.78 -15.52
C GLN A 237 8.87 20.05 -14.29
N TYR A 238 9.79 19.43 -13.58
CA TYR A 238 9.51 18.75 -12.31
C TYR A 238 9.86 19.68 -11.15
N VAL A 239 8.95 19.82 -10.20
CA VAL A 239 9.09 20.77 -9.09
C VAL A 239 8.88 20.03 -7.79
N VAL A 240 9.83 20.18 -6.87
CA VAL A 240 9.63 19.87 -5.46
C VAL A 240 8.77 20.98 -4.86
N PRO A 241 7.53 20.71 -4.45
CA PRO A 241 6.70 21.75 -3.85
C PRO A 241 7.31 22.18 -2.51
N SER A 242 7.31 23.47 -2.25
CA SER A 242 7.61 23.97 -0.92
C SER A 242 6.54 23.53 0.08
N LEU A 243 6.88 23.49 1.37
CA LEU A 243 5.89 23.20 2.42
C LEU A 243 4.66 24.10 2.33
N MET A 244 4.86 25.37 1.98
CA MET A 244 3.76 26.33 1.81
C MET A 244 2.82 25.93 0.67
N GLU A 245 3.34 25.49 -0.46
CA GLU A 245 2.55 25.00 -1.60
C GLU A 245 1.78 23.73 -1.23
N VAL A 246 2.44 22.79 -0.58
CA VAL A 246 1.80 21.55 -0.12
C VAL A 246 0.61 21.83 0.80
N VAL A 247 0.80 22.67 1.82
CA VAL A 247 -0.28 22.93 2.80
C VAL A 247 -1.39 23.83 2.28
N LYS A 248 -1.10 24.67 1.32
CA LYS A 248 -2.12 25.50 0.65
C LYS A 248 -2.82 24.75 -0.48
N GLY A 249 -2.27 23.63 -0.94
CA GLY A 249 -2.72 22.93 -2.13
C GLY A 249 -2.57 23.78 -3.39
N ILE A 250 -1.54 24.64 -3.40
CA ILE A 250 -1.23 25.48 -4.55
C ILE A 250 -0.43 24.59 -5.51
N THR A 251 -1.05 24.24 -6.62
CA THR A 251 -0.33 23.73 -7.78
C THR A 251 -0.03 24.89 -8.71
N LYS A 252 1.13 24.92 -9.34
CA LYS A 252 1.35 25.84 -10.46
C LYS A 252 0.30 25.54 -11.53
N SER A 253 -0.13 26.57 -12.26
CA SER A 253 -1.11 26.37 -13.35
C SER A 253 -0.68 25.25 -14.28
N GLY A 254 -1.54 24.26 -14.49
CA GLY A 254 -1.22 23.06 -15.30
C GLY A 254 -0.39 21.99 -14.59
N ALA A 255 -0.01 22.18 -13.31
CA ALA A 255 0.67 21.15 -12.55
C ALA A 255 -0.33 20.12 -11.99
N SER A 256 0.02 18.86 -12.05
CA SER A 256 -0.74 17.75 -11.45
C SER A 256 0.16 16.91 -10.57
N VAL A 257 -0.45 16.22 -9.59
CA VAL A 257 0.28 15.18 -8.86
C VAL A 257 0.54 14.03 -9.84
N SER A 258 1.80 13.81 -10.20
CA SER A 258 2.14 12.74 -11.11
C SER A 258 1.79 11.39 -10.48
N SER A 259 0.96 10.60 -11.16
CA SER A 259 0.69 9.22 -10.78
C SER A 259 1.85 8.28 -11.14
N GLN A 260 2.73 8.71 -12.03
CA GLN A 260 3.84 7.91 -12.55
C GLN A 260 5.17 8.46 -12.03
N ALA A 261 5.91 7.63 -11.32
CA ALA A 261 7.33 7.80 -11.13
C ALA A 261 8.04 6.89 -12.13
N ASN A 262 9.04 7.40 -12.82
CA ASN A 262 9.84 6.58 -13.77
C ASN A 262 10.58 5.44 -13.05
N GLU A 263 10.61 5.44 -11.74
CA GLU A 263 11.31 4.45 -10.93
C GLU A 263 10.36 3.79 -9.91
N ARG A 264 10.22 2.45 -10.00
CA ARG A 264 9.39 1.66 -9.07
C ARG A 264 10.06 1.43 -7.69
N TYR A 265 11.38 1.65 -7.59
CA TYR A 265 12.18 1.37 -6.39
C TYR A 265 12.25 2.56 -5.44
N LEU A 266 11.19 3.31 -5.33
CA LEU A 266 11.04 4.42 -4.39
C LEU A 266 10.42 3.95 -3.09
N ALA A 267 10.64 4.73 -2.02
CA ALA A 267 10.01 4.49 -0.71
C ALA A 267 8.49 4.40 -0.82
N VAL A 268 7.88 5.18 -1.71
CA VAL A 268 6.47 5.05 -2.11
C VAL A 268 6.41 4.88 -3.62
N ASN A 269 6.10 3.67 -4.08
CA ASN A 269 5.82 3.41 -5.49
C ASN A 269 4.42 3.92 -5.83
N ARG A 270 4.31 4.70 -6.90
CA ARG A 270 3.08 5.35 -7.36
C ARG A 270 2.59 4.83 -8.70
N ASN A 271 3.23 3.80 -9.24
CA ASN A 271 2.89 3.27 -10.57
C ASN A 271 1.59 2.44 -10.54
N ASN A 272 1.20 1.93 -9.38
CA ASN A 272 -0.04 1.18 -9.25
C ASN A 272 -1.26 2.10 -9.43
N ARG A 273 -2.19 1.70 -10.29
CA ARG A 273 -3.39 2.48 -10.64
C ARG A 273 -4.26 2.77 -9.41
N HIS A 274 -4.49 1.77 -8.57
CA HIS A 274 -5.47 1.83 -7.47
C HIS A 274 -4.84 2.08 -6.10
N THR A 275 -3.52 1.92 -5.96
CA THR A 275 -2.83 2.03 -4.68
C THR A 275 -1.58 2.89 -4.74
N LEU A 276 -1.17 3.41 -3.58
CA LEU A 276 0.21 3.77 -3.30
C LEU A 276 0.82 2.60 -2.55
N GLU A 277 2.04 2.21 -2.89
CA GLU A 277 2.75 1.11 -2.26
C GLU A 277 3.93 1.64 -1.43
N LEU A 278 3.86 1.46 -0.13
CA LEU A 278 4.94 1.81 0.80
C LEU A 278 5.91 0.64 0.88
N ARG A 279 7.13 0.82 0.36
CA ARG A 279 8.15 -0.23 0.18
C ARG A 279 9.26 -0.20 1.21
N PHE A 280 9.22 0.73 2.15
CA PHE A 280 10.34 1.01 3.07
C PHE A 280 10.30 0.21 4.37
N PHE A 281 9.32 -0.64 4.58
CA PHE A 281 9.26 -1.43 5.80
C PHE A 281 10.19 -2.64 5.72
N ARG A 282 10.83 -2.93 6.85
CA ARG A 282 11.62 -4.13 7.01
C ARG A 282 10.72 -5.37 6.99
N PRO A 283 11.08 -6.38 6.21
CA PRO A 283 10.30 -7.61 6.15
C PRO A 283 10.33 -8.33 7.51
N SER A 284 9.22 -8.93 7.88
CA SER A 284 9.10 -9.62 9.17
C SER A 284 8.01 -10.69 9.13
N LEU A 285 8.30 -11.84 9.73
CA LEU A 285 7.30 -12.85 10.07
C LEU A 285 6.86 -12.74 11.55
N ARG A 286 6.99 -11.55 12.15
CA ARG A 286 6.48 -11.26 13.50
C ARG A 286 5.19 -10.48 13.41
N PRO A 287 4.08 -10.99 13.96
CA PRO A 287 2.78 -10.34 13.95
C PRO A 287 2.81 -8.87 14.40
N ASP A 288 3.40 -8.61 15.56
CA ASP A 288 3.47 -7.27 16.14
C ASP A 288 4.19 -6.25 15.23
N THR A 289 5.23 -6.69 14.53
CA THR A 289 5.97 -5.81 13.60
C THR A 289 5.13 -5.49 12.37
N VAL A 290 4.50 -6.49 11.76
CA VAL A 290 3.67 -6.29 10.58
C VAL A 290 2.46 -5.42 10.91
N LEU A 291 1.80 -5.71 12.03
CA LEU A 291 0.64 -4.94 12.46
C LEU A 291 1.03 -3.49 12.82
N ALA A 292 2.20 -3.27 13.43
CA ALA A 292 2.70 -1.91 13.67
C ALA A 292 2.94 -1.13 12.36
N CYS A 293 3.41 -1.79 11.29
CA CYS A 293 3.57 -1.15 9.98
C CYS A 293 2.21 -0.83 9.33
N ILE A 294 1.23 -1.71 9.46
CA ILE A 294 -0.15 -1.45 9.02
C ILE A 294 -0.73 -0.24 9.78
N GLU A 295 -0.62 -0.25 11.12
CA GLU A 295 -1.09 0.85 11.97
C GLU A 295 -0.36 2.17 11.67
N PHE A 296 0.95 2.13 11.36
CA PHE A 296 1.71 3.30 10.90
C PHE A 296 1.09 3.91 9.65
N THR A 297 0.76 3.07 8.67
CA THR A 297 0.20 3.50 7.39
C THR A 297 -1.17 4.17 7.57
N TYR A 298 -2.04 3.56 8.37
CA TYR A 298 -3.35 4.14 8.72
C TYR A 298 -3.22 5.42 9.54
N CYS A 299 -2.35 5.42 10.55
CA CYS A 299 -2.11 6.57 11.41
C CYS A 299 -1.55 7.75 10.61
N LEU A 300 -0.60 7.50 9.71
CA LEU A 300 -0.01 8.53 8.87
C LEU A 300 -1.04 9.13 7.91
N TRP A 301 -1.88 8.29 7.30
CA TRP A 301 -2.98 8.74 6.45
C TRP A 301 -3.94 9.64 7.23
N ALA A 302 -4.43 9.21 8.41
CA ALA A 302 -5.35 9.98 9.24
C ALA A 302 -4.71 11.27 9.79
N TYR A 303 -3.44 11.20 10.18
CA TYR A 303 -2.68 12.36 10.64
C TYR A 303 -2.56 13.43 9.56
N THR A 304 -2.13 13.05 8.38
CA THR A 304 -1.89 14.01 7.29
C THR A 304 -3.19 14.59 6.72
N GLU A 305 -4.31 13.89 6.85
CA GLU A 305 -5.63 14.45 6.56
C GLU A 305 -5.91 15.68 7.42
N GLN A 306 -5.70 15.56 8.73
CA GLN A 306 -6.09 16.56 9.72
C GLN A 306 -5.10 17.73 9.84
N VAL A 307 -3.84 17.57 9.42
CA VAL A 307 -2.83 18.64 9.54
C VAL A 307 -3.26 19.89 8.79
N THR A 308 -3.49 20.97 9.52
CA THR A 308 -3.77 22.29 8.99
C THR A 308 -2.52 23.01 8.52
N ALA A 309 -2.67 24.05 7.70
CA ALA A 309 -1.57 24.90 7.27
C ALA A 309 -0.82 25.53 8.45
N ASN A 310 -1.54 25.98 9.49
CA ASN A 310 -0.93 26.55 10.68
C ASN A 310 -0.09 25.51 11.46
N GLN A 311 -0.61 24.31 11.62
CA GLN A 311 0.12 23.22 12.28
C GLN A 311 1.41 22.83 11.51
N ALA A 312 1.32 22.74 10.19
CA ALA A 312 2.46 22.43 9.36
C ALA A 312 3.55 23.51 9.39
N LEU A 313 3.15 24.78 9.21
CA LEU A 313 4.09 25.89 9.05
C LEU A 313 4.67 26.41 10.37
N LYS A 314 3.86 26.42 11.43
CA LYS A 314 4.26 27.01 12.72
C LYS A 314 4.77 25.97 13.70
N TYR A 315 4.24 24.76 13.67
CA TYR A 315 4.54 23.70 14.63
C TYR A 315 5.25 22.48 14.03
N GLY A 316 5.61 22.55 12.75
CA GLY A 316 6.38 21.48 12.10
C GLY A 316 5.63 20.17 11.88
N ALA A 317 4.29 20.18 11.86
CA ALA A 317 3.51 18.95 11.80
C ALA A 317 3.81 18.04 10.59
N LEU A 318 4.35 18.58 9.50
CA LEU A 318 4.76 17.76 8.32
C LEU A 318 6.29 17.57 8.22
N THR A 319 7.07 18.09 9.15
CA THR A 319 8.53 18.07 9.08
C THR A 319 9.17 17.42 10.30
N ASP A 320 8.47 17.38 11.42
CA ASP A 320 8.93 16.79 12.67
C ASP A 320 8.16 15.49 12.96
N PHE A 321 8.89 14.38 12.97
CA PHE A 321 8.32 13.05 13.25
C PHE A 321 7.70 12.98 14.66
N GLU A 322 8.20 13.74 15.63
CA GLU A 322 7.66 13.73 16.98
C GLU A 322 6.20 14.24 17.02
N GLN A 323 5.82 15.18 16.15
CA GLN A 323 4.42 15.63 16.04
C GLN A 323 3.48 14.48 15.61
N PHE A 324 3.94 13.63 14.69
CA PHE A 324 3.23 12.41 14.31
C PHE A 324 3.20 11.40 15.47
N ALA A 325 4.30 11.22 16.18
CA ALA A 325 4.37 10.31 17.31
C ALA A 325 3.45 10.76 18.47
N ILE A 326 3.36 12.06 18.74
CA ILE A 326 2.38 12.64 19.69
C ILE A 326 0.95 12.29 19.27
N TYR A 327 0.62 12.45 17.99
CA TYR A 327 -0.69 12.09 17.45
C TYR A 327 -0.97 10.58 17.61
N ALA A 328 0.00 9.74 17.28
CA ALA A 328 -0.12 8.29 17.44
C ALA A 328 -0.38 7.89 18.91
N ARG A 329 0.37 8.47 19.85
CA ARG A 329 0.17 8.24 21.28
C ARG A 329 -1.20 8.71 21.78
N ALA A 330 -1.66 9.88 21.32
CA ALA A 330 -3.00 10.38 21.63
C ALA A 330 -4.11 9.44 21.12
N ASN A 331 -3.82 8.68 20.06
CA ASN A 331 -4.72 7.69 19.46
C ASN A 331 -4.29 6.24 19.77
N ARG A 332 -3.61 6.00 20.91
CA ARG A 332 -3.06 4.70 21.31
C ARG A 332 -4.08 3.55 21.28
N ALA A 333 -5.34 3.84 21.62
CA ALA A 333 -6.40 2.84 21.59
C ALA A 333 -6.66 2.31 20.17
N THR A 334 -6.45 3.16 19.15
CA THR A 334 -6.60 2.78 17.73
C THR A 334 -5.31 2.18 17.16
N TYR A 335 -4.14 2.61 17.64
CA TYR A 335 -2.84 2.23 17.09
C TYR A 335 -1.88 1.65 18.16
N PRO A 336 -2.29 0.59 18.91
CA PRO A 336 -1.51 0.10 20.05
C PRO A 336 -0.15 -0.48 19.62
N LYS A 337 -0.08 -1.17 18.49
CA LYS A 337 1.16 -1.80 18.01
C LYS A 337 2.13 -0.78 17.43
N LEU A 338 1.62 0.26 16.76
CA LEU A 338 2.44 1.39 16.34
C LEU A 338 3.13 2.04 17.55
N VAL A 339 2.38 2.40 18.59
CA VAL A 339 2.93 3.07 19.77
C VAL A 339 4.00 2.22 20.44
N ALA A 340 3.74 0.92 20.64
CA ALA A 340 4.74 0.00 21.18
C ALA A 340 5.99 -0.12 20.29
N HIS A 341 5.80 -0.11 18.96
CA HIS A 341 6.93 -0.20 18.03
C HIS A 341 7.76 1.09 17.96
N LEU A 342 7.13 2.26 18.11
CA LEU A 342 7.83 3.54 18.23
C LEU A 342 8.81 3.54 19.41
N ALA A 343 8.36 3.06 20.57
CA ALA A 343 9.20 2.90 21.76
C ALA A 343 10.31 1.86 21.54
N TYR A 344 9.95 0.67 21.03
CA TYR A 344 10.91 -0.40 20.72
C TYR A 344 12.05 0.08 19.79
N ARG A 345 11.71 0.87 18.76
CA ARG A 345 12.67 1.42 17.80
C ARG A 345 13.41 2.66 18.33
N LYS A 346 13.09 3.15 19.50
CA LYS A 346 13.65 4.36 20.13
C LYS A 346 13.54 5.58 19.22
N VAL A 347 12.47 5.69 18.46
CA VAL A 347 12.17 6.84 17.60
C VAL A 347 11.20 7.81 18.28
N SER A 348 10.51 7.35 19.31
CA SER A 348 9.73 8.17 20.23
C SER A 348 9.59 7.43 21.56
N ALA A 349 9.65 8.13 22.68
CA ALA A 349 9.45 7.54 24.00
C ALA A 349 7.99 7.14 24.19
N ASP A 350 7.74 6.00 24.86
CA ASP A 350 6.43 5.70 25.43
C ASP A 350 6.26 6.55 26.69
N PRO A 351 5.23 7.38 26.81
CA PRO A 351 5.03 8.21 28.00
C PRO A 351 4.79 7.40 29.28
N ASP A 352 4.35 6.14 29.14
CA ASP A 352 4.14 5.23 30.27
C ASP A 352 5.39 4.38 30.60
N GLU A 353 6.42 4.43 29.77
CA GLU A 353 7.71 3.80 30.10
C GLU A 353 8.45 4.69 31.10
N PRO A 354 8.87 4.14 32.27
CA PRO A 354 9.68 4.93 33.20
C PRO A 354 10.90 5.41 32.45
N GLN A 355 11.05 6.75 32.35
CA GLN A 355 12.22 7.36 31.76
C GLN A 355 13.44 6.73 32.37
N PRO A 356 14.43 6.24 31.62
CA PRO A 356 15.67 5.79 32.20
C PRO A 356 16.19 6.97 33.04
N VAL A 357 16.30 6.76 34.34
CA VAL A 357 16.92 7.75 35.23
C VAL A 357 18.31 7.95 34.65
N LEU A 358 18.53 9.11 34.03
CA LEU A 358 19.87 9.55 33.70
C LEU A 358 20.60 9.61 35.04
N LEU A 359 21.35 8.55 35.34
CA LEU A 359 22.29 8.59 36.45
C LEU A 359 23.18 9.77 36.16
N GLY A 360 23.00 10.81 36.95
CA GLY A 360 23.76 12.06 36.82
C GLY A 360 25.24 11.74 36.76
N GLU A 361 25.92 12.36 35.83
CA GLU A 361 27.36 12.50 35.86
C GLU A 361 27.70 13.16 37.21
N GLU A 362 28.33 12.40 38.13
CA GLU A 362 29.10 12.94 39.23
C GLU A 362 30.48 13.40 38.74
#